data_3b7113babd021c742c527443605cac75
#
_entry.id   3b7113babd021c742c527443605cac75
#
_cell.length_a   1.000
_cell.length_b   1.000
_cell.length_c   1.000
_cell.angle_alpha   90.00
_cell.angle_beta   90.00
_cell.angle_gamma   90.00
#
_symmetry.space_group_name_H-M   'P 1'
#
loop_
_entity.id
_entity.type
_entity.pdbx_description
1 polymer ?
#
loop_
_entity_poly.entity_id
_entity_poly.type
_entity_poly.pdbx_seq_one_letter_code
_entity_poly.pdbx_strand_id
1 'polypeptide(L)'
;INQSTRIKEFMDTISTHKILCGDFNLRPDTESLKIVEQGMNNLVKIHGVSSTRTSLYKKDEKFADYIFTSPEVKVNKFEVMKDEVSDHSPLFLDFE
;
A
#
# COMPACT_ATOMS: atom_id res chain seq x y z
N ILE A 1 -14.15 1.61 -7.91
CA ILE A 1 -14.62 0.34 -7.33
C ILE A 1 -14.41 -0.81 -8.30
N ASN A 2 -14.73 -0.64 -9.57
CA ASN A 2 -14.56 -1.72 -10.55
C ASN A 2 -13.11 -2.20 -10.67
N GLN A 3 -12.15 -1.28 -10.67
CA GLN A 3 -10.73 -1.64 -10.74
C GLN A 3 -10.30 -2.37 -9.47
N SER A 4 -10.75 -1.91 -8.32
CA SER A 4 -10.43 -2.54 -7.04
C SER A 4 -10.98 -3.96 -6.97
N THR A 5 -12.20 -4.16 -7.45
CA THR A 5 -12.82 -5.48 -7.50
C THR A 5 -12.03 -6.42 -8.42
N ARG A 6 -11.60 -5.91 -9.58
CA ARG A 6 -10.80 -6.71 -10.52
C ARG A 6 -9.44 -7.09 -9.94
N ILE A 7 -8.80 -6.17 -9.26
CA ILE A 7 -7.52 -6.44 -8.59
C ILE A 7 -7.73 -7.51 -7.53
N LYS A 8 -8.77 -7.38 -6.71
CA LYS A 8 -9.09 -8.34 -5.66
C LYS A 8 -9.34 -9.73 -6.24
N GLU A 9 -10.14 -9.81 -7.30
CA GLU A 9 -10.43 -11.07 -7.96
C GLU A 9 -9.16 -11.73 -8.51
N PHE A 10 -8.29 -10.94 -9.14
CA PHE A 10 -7.02 -11.44 -9.65
C PHE A 10 -6.13 -11.96 -8.51
N MET A 11 -6.01 -11.19 -7.43
CA MET A 11 -5.18 -11.57 -6.29
C MET A 11 -5.72 -12.84 -5.62
N ASP A 12 -7.03 -13.02 -5.61
CA ASP A 12 -7.66 -14.22 -5.04
C ASP A 12 -7.36 -15.49 -5.84
N THR A 13 -6.95 -15.37 -7.11
CA THR A 13 -6.54 -16.53 -7.91
C THR A 13 -5.15 -17.04 -7.57
N ILE A 14 -4.37 -16.25 -6.85
CA ILE A 14 -3.00 -16.61 -6.49
C ILE A 14 -3.03 -17.36 -5.17
N SER A 15 -2.52 -18.61 -5.17
CA SER A 15 -2.54 -19.48 -4.00
C SER A 15 -1.25 -19.45 -3.17
N THR A 16 -0.23 -18.74 -3.66
CA THR A 16 1.06 -18.60 -2.95
C THR A 16 1.15 -17.26 -2.25
N HIS A 17 2.31 -16.98 -1.66
CA HIS A 17 2.60 -15.66 -1.08
C HIS A 17 2.42 -14.60 -2.14
N LYS A 18 1.82 -13.47 -1.76
CA LYS A 18 1.56 -12.39 -2.70
C LYS A 18 1.84 -11.03 -2.09
N ILE A 19 2.33 -10.15 -2.94
CA ILE A 19 2.60 -8.75 -2.58
C ILE A 19 2.00 -7.90 -3.68
N LEU A 20 1.21 -6.90 -3.27
CA LEU A 20 0.64 -5.92 -4.18
C LEU A 20 1.11 -4.55 -3.75
N CYS A 21 1.73 -3.81 -4.64
CA CYS A 21 2.21 -2.48 -4.32
C CYS A 21 2.00 -1.53 -5.49
N GLY A 22 1.92 -0.25 -5.20
CA GLY A 22 1.78 0.76 -6.21
C GLY A 22 1.17 2.05 -5.70
N ASP A 23 0.96 2.97 -6.63
CA ASP A 23 0.27 4.22 -6.41
C ASP A 23 -1.22 4.00 -6.69
N PHE A 24 -2.02 3.94 -5.65
CA PHE A 24 -3.46 3.74 -5.77
C PHE A 24 -4.21 5.06 -5.80
N ASN A 25 -3.53 6.13 -5.39
CA ASN A 25 -4.10 7.48 -5.33
C ASN A 25 -5.43 7.49 -4.56
N LEU A 26 -5.51 6.71 -3.48
CA LEU A 26 -6.69 6.55 -2.64
C LEU A 26 -6.36 6.81 -1.19
N ARG A 27 -7.34 7.34 -0.44
CA ARG A 27 -7.22 7.52 0.99
C ARG A 27 -7.42 6.18 1.71
N PRO A 28 -6.82 6.00 2.90
CA PRO A 28 -6.90 4.72 3.61
C PRO A 28 -8.31 4.27 3.95
N ASP A 29 -9.25 5.21 4.08
CA ASP A 29 -10.62 4.92 4.50
C ASP A 29 -11.60 4.74 3.34
N THR A 30 -11.12 4.74 2.09
CA THR A 30 -12.00 4.57 0.94
C THR A 30 -12.50 3.13 0.82
N GLU A 31 -13.69 2.96 0.27
CA GLU A 31 -14.26 1.64 0.04
C GLU A 31 -13.44 0.84 -0.97
N SER A 32 -12.93 1.50 -2.01
CA SER A 32 -12.09 0.87 -3.01
C SER A 32 -10.84 0.25 -2.38
N LEU A 33 -10.21 0.94 -1.45
CA LEU A 33 -9.03 0.42 -0.78
C LEU A 33 -9.39 -0.73 0.14
N LYS A 34 -10.53 -0.64 0.83
CA LYS A 34 -10.99 -1.72 1.70
C LYS A 34 -11.25 -3.01 0.93
N ILE A 35 -11.74 -2.91 -0.30
CA ILE A 35 -11.93 -4.07 -1.15
C ILE A 35 -10.59 -4.75 -1.45
N VAL A 36 -9.58 -3.98 -1.84
CA VAL A 36 -8.24 -4.52 -2.13
C VAL A 36 -7.61 -5.12 -0.88
N GLU A 37 -7.83 -4.50 0.25
CA GLU A 37 -7.23 -4.89 1.53
C GLU A 37 -7.75 -6.22 2.08
N GLN A 38 -8.93 -6.64 1.68
CA GLN A 38 -9.56 -7.85 2.22
C GLN A 38 -8.63 -9.06 2.09
N GLY A 39 -8.38 -9.71 3.23
CA GLY A 39 -7.52 -10.91 3.28
C GLY A 39 -6.04 -10.62 3.16
N MET A 40 -5.63 -9.36 3.17
CA MET A 40 -4.23 -8.95 3.08
C MET A 40 -3.88 -7.96 4.19
N ASN A 41 -2.60 -7.83 4.46
CA ASN A 41 -2.08 -6.86 5.40
C ASN A 41 -1.73 -5.57 4.67
N ASN A 42 -2.34 -4.46 5.10
CA ASN A 42 -1.99 -3.14 4.59
C ASN A 42 -0.85 -2.59 5.46
N LEU A 43 0.37 -2.61 4.95
CA LEU A 43 1.55 -2.24 5.73
C LEU A 43 1.56 -0.75 6.12
N VAL A 44 1.03 0.10 5.26
CA VAL A 44 0.91 1.53 5.57
C VAL A 44 0.04 1.74 6.81
N LYS A 45 -1.09 1.02 6.88
CA LYS A 45 -2.01 1.09 8.01
C LYS A 45 -1.41 0.46 9.26
N ILE A 46 -0.85 -0.75 9.12
CA ILE A 46 -0.33 -1.53 10.25
C ILE A 46 0.83 -0.81 10.93
N HIS A 47 1.71 -0.18 10.14
CA HIS A 47 2.88 0.51 10.68
C HIS A 47 2.60 1.96 11.07
N GLY A 48 1.35 2.39 11.01
CA GLY A 48 0.94 3.71 11.47
C GLY A 48 1.56 4.86 10.68
N VAL A 49 1.75 4.68 9.38
CA VAL A 49 2.32 5.70 8.51
C VAL A 49 1.39 6.89 8.43
N SER A 50 1.92 8.10 8.62
CA SER A 50 1.13 9.33 8.58
C SER A 50 1.03 9.94 7.18
N SER A 51 1.95 9.60 6.28
CA SER A 51 1.94 10.12 4.91
C SER A 51 2.86 9.30 4.02
N THR A 52 2.47 9.13 2.75
CA THR A 52 3.34 8.57 1.71
C THR A 52 3.76 9.67 0.72
N ARG A 53 3.55 10.94 1.07
CA ARG A 53 3.94 12.09 0.27
C ARG A 53 5.12 12.79 0.90
N THR A 54 5.93 13.49 0.06
CA THR A 54 7.03 14.33 0.55
C THR A 54 6.57 15.78 0.64
N SER A 55 7.43 16.66 1.12
CA SER A 55 7.15 18.10 1.19
C SER A 55 6.98 18.73 -0.20
N LEU A 56 7.38 18.01 -1.26
CA LEU A 56 7.21 18.49 -2.64
C LEU A 56 5.75 18.42 -3.10
N TYR A 57 4.92 17.64 -2.40
CA TYR A 57 3.51 17.53 -2.71
C TYR A 57 2.75 18.70 -2.05
N LYS A 58 2.00 19.45 -2.84
CA LYS A 58 1.38 20.69 -2.38
C LYS A 58 -0.10 20.61 -2.01
N LYS A 59 -0.71 19.44 -2.20
CA LYS A 59 -2.11 19.23 -1.85
C LYS A 59 -2.26 18.63 -0.46
N ASP A 60 -3.49 18.54 0.03
CA ASP A 60 -3.75 18.10 1.41
C ASP A 60 -3.73 16.58 1.55
N GLU A 61 -4.03 15.82 0.49
CA GLU A 61 -4.08 14.36 0.56
C GLU A 61 -2.71 13.77 0.85
N LYS A 62 -2.60 13.01 1.95
CA LYS A 62 -1.32 12.49 2.42
C LYS A 62 -1.01 11.07 1.95
N PHE A 63 -1.97 10.35 1.39
CA PHE A 63 -1.80 8.95 1.05
C PHE A 63 -2.06 8.70 -0.43
N ALA A 64 -1.20 7.92 -1.05
CA ALA A 64 -1.36 7.48 -2.43
C ALA A 64 -0.80 6.08 -2.62
N ASP A 65 0.31 5.77 -1.96
CA ASP A 65 1.09 4.56 -2.19
C ASP A 65 0.88 3.55 -1.08
N TYR A 66 0.79 2.28 -1.45
CA TYR A 66 0.53 1.21 -0.49
C TYR A 66 1.31 -0.04 -0.85
N ILE A 67 1.58 -0.85 0.16
CA ILE A 67 2.09 -2.20 0.00
C ILE A 67 1.18 -3.12 0.80
N PHE A 68 0.62 -4.12 0.13
CA PHE A 68 -0.20 -5.15 0.74
C PHE A 68 0.52 -6.48 0.63
N THR A 69 0.49 -7.27 1.69
CA THR A 69 1.06 -8.62 1.69
C THR A 69 0.01 -9.62 2.14
N SER A 70 0.11 -10.85 1.61
CA SER A 70 -0.70 -11.94 2.17
C SER A 70 -0.21 -12.23 3.60
N PRO A 71 -1.09 -12.78 4.47
CA PRO A 71 -0.75 -12.93 5.89
C PRO A 71 0.49 -13.77 6.17
N GLU A 72 0.80 -14.73 5.30
CA GLU A 72 1.94 -15.64 5.48
C GLU A 72 3.28 -15.03 5.07
N VAL A 73 3.29 -13.86 4.43
CA VAL A 73 4.55 -13.17 4.10
C VAL A 73 5.16 -12.62 5.37
N LYS A 74 6.39 -12.99 5.64
CA LYS A 74 7.12 -12.48 6.80
C LYS A 74 7.75 -11.14 6.45
N VAL A 75 7.29 -10.08 7.11
CA VAL A 75 7.83 -8.74 6.92
C VAL A 75 8.95 -8.52 7.93
N ASN A 76 10.18 -8.40 7.44
CA ASN A 76 11.34 -8.12 8.29
C ASN A 76 11.44 -6.63 8.57
N LYS A 77 11.17 -5.80 7.57
CA LYS A 77 11.22 -4.36 7.71
C LYS A 77 10.30 -3.69 6.69
N PHE A 78 9.58 -2.68 7.14
CA PHE A 78 8.82 -1.79 6.27
C PHE A 78 9.10 -0.36 6.70
N GLU A 79 9.43 0.50 5.73
CA GLU A 79 9.80 1.87 6.02
C GLU A 79 9.35 2.81 4.92
N VAL A 80 8.83 3.97 5.32
CA VAL A 80 8.62 5.08 4.40
C VAL A 80 9.89 5.92 4.47
N MET A 81 10.62 5.96 3.35
CA MET A 81 11.92 6.64 3.29
C MET A 81 11.71 8.15 3.32
N LYS A 82 12.68 8.87 3.87
CA LYS A 82 12.60 10.33 3.98
C LYS A 82 13.17 11.06 2.78
N ASP A 83 13.72 10.33 1.82
CA ASP A 83 14.35 10.91 0.64
C ASP A 83 13.30 11.64 -0.21
N GLU A 84 13.56 12.90 -0.54
CA GLU A 84 12.63 13.72 -1.31
C GLU A 84 13.08 13.81 -2.77
N VAL A 85 12.98 12.70 -3.50
CA VAL A 85 13.32 12.63 -4.93
C VAL A 85 12.12 12.91 -5.82
N SER A 86 10.91 12.88 -5.26
CA SER A 86 9.67 13.23 -5.95
C SER A 86 8.64 13.66 -4.89
N ASP A 87 7.39 13.94 -5.29
CA ASP A 87 6.31 14.22 -4.35
C ASP A 87 5.76 12.96 -3.70
N HIS A 88 6.25 11.77 -4.10
CA HIS A 88 5.99 10.50 -3.42
C HIS A 88 7.19 10.09 -2.59
N SER A 89 6.93 9.60 -1.37
CA SER A 89 7.99 9.01 -0.55
C SER A 89 8.29 7.60 -1.04
N PRO A 90 9.57 7.22 -1.13
CA PRO A 90 9.90 5.83 -1.44
C PRO A 90 9.45 4.91 -0.30
N LEU A 91 8.87 3.78 -0.65
CA LEU A 91 8.50 2.75 0.31
C LEU A 91 9.47 1.58 0.20
N PHE A 92 9.97 1.12 1.34
CA PHE A 92 10.93 0.02 1.40
C PHE A 92 10.33 -1.16 2.13
N LEU A 93 10.44 -2.35 1.53
CA LEU A 93 9.97 -3.60 2.13
C LEU A 93 11.06 -4.66 2.04
N ASP A 94 11.43 -5.22 3.19
CA ASP A 94 12.28 -6.39 3.30
C ASP A 94 11.42 -7.53 3.83
N PHE A 95 11.34 -8.63 3.10
CA PHE A 95 10.44 -9.73 3.43
C PHE A 95 11.05 -11.09 3.12
N GLU A 96 10.43 -12.11 3.68
CA GLU A 96 10.76 -13.52 3.41
C GLU A 96 9.55 -14.30 2.92
#